data_dc8756a39da35ea84cdf3ca382a9db14
#
_entry.id   dc8756a39da35ea84cdf3ca382a9db14
#
_cell.length_a   1.000
_cell.length_b   1.000
_cell.length_c   1.000
_cell.angle_alpha   90.00
_cell.angle_beta   90.00
_cell.angle_gamma   90.00
#
_symmetry.space_group_name_H-M   'P 1'
#
loop_
_entity.id
_entity.type
_entity.pdbx_description
1 polymer ?
#
loop_
_entity_poly.entity_id
_entity_poly.type
_entity_poly.pdbx_seq_one_letter_code
_entity_poly.pdbx_strand_id
1 'polypeptide(L)'
;GMAKEGFTPFATTYAVFGTRRAYDFIHQVIAEENLNVKIACALPGLTTGYGPSHQATEDLAMMRGIPNLTVIDPCDALDIEQAVPAIAAHRGPVYMRLLRGQVPLVLDEYNYKFELGKAKLLRGGRDVLIISSGLLTMRALEAAKELEGGGADVAVLHVPTIKPLDEQTILREASVPGRLVVVAENHAAIGGLGEAVASLLLRNRLAPEFRQIALPDEFLDAGALPTLHDRYGISTSAIVASLKSWL
;
A
#
# COMPACT_ATOMS: atom_id res chain seq x y z
N GLY A 1 4.84 -17.19 22.29
CA GLY A 1 4.75 -18.55 22.87
C GLY A 1 4.20 -19.54 21.86
N MET A 2 2.99 -19.33 21.33
CA MET A 2 2.37 -20.26 20.35
C MET A 2 3.26 -20.51 19.13
N ALA A 3 3.91 -19.46 18.59
CA ALA A 3 4.79 -19.64 17.43
C ALA A 3 6.01 -20.52 17.74
N LYS A 4 6.54 -20.47 18.96
CA LYS A 4 7.64 -21.34 19.40
C LYS A 4 7.23 -22.83 19.54
N GLU A 5 5.94 -23.09 19.76
CA GLU A 5 5.36 -24.43 19.80
C GLU A 5 4.90 -24.93 18.42
N GLY A 6 5.26 -24.21 17.34
CA GLY A 6 4.99 -24.63 15.97
C GLY A 6 3.64 -24.17 15.37
N PHE A 7 2.85 -23.40 16.11
CA PHE A 7 1.62 -22.80 15.57
C PHE A 7 1.94 -21.59 14.67
N THR A 8 0.97 -21.24 13.83
CA THR A 8 0.98 -19.99 13.05
C THR A 8 -0.10 -19.05 13.59
N PRO A 9 0.18 -18.28 14.66
CA PRO A 9 -0.81 -17.38 15.25
C PRO A 9 -1.06 -16.17 14.35
N PHE A 10 -2.34 -15.81 14.22
CA PHE A 10 -2.81 -14.55 13.64
C PHE A 10 -3.27 -13.63 14.76
N ALA A 11 -2.57 -12.52 14.96
CA ALA A 11 -2.93 -11.45 15.89
C ALA A 11 -3.69 -10.36 15.14
N THR A 12 -4.88 -9.99 15.62
CA THR A 12 -5.76 -9.03 14.95
C THR A 12 -6.17 -7.91 15.88
N THR A 13 -6.01 -6.65 15.41
CA THR A 13 -6.47 -5.43 16.09
C THR A 13 -6.56 -4.30 15.05
N TYR A 14 -6.74 -3.03 15.50
CA TYR A 14 -6.60 -1.88 14.61
C TYR A 14 -5.13 -1.55 14.39
N ALA A 15 -4.82 -1.08 13.17
CA ALA A 15 -3.45 -0.81 12.75
C ALA A 15 -2.71 0.13 13.69
N VAL A 16 -3.37 1.21 14.11
CA VAL A 16 -2.81 2.19 15.07
C VAL A 16 -2.37 1.53 16.40
N PHE A 17 -3.10 0.52 16.87
CA PHE A 17 -2.79 -0.15 18.14
C PHE A 17 -1.81 -1.30 17.95
N GLY A 18 -1.97 -2.06 16.86
CA GLY A 18 -1.06 -3.15 16.51
C GLY A 18 0.35 -2.68 16.17
N THR A 19 0.49 -1.45 15.68
CA THR A 19 1.80 -0.88 15.35
C THR A 19 2.39 -0.07 16.49
N ARG A 20 1.78 1.06 16.87
CA ARG A 20 2.36 1.99 17.87
C ARG A 20 2.60 1.35 19.24
N ARG A 21 1.59 0.64 19.79
CA ARG A 21 1.66 0.09 21.14
C ARG A 21 2.43 -1.23 21.22
N ALA A 22 2.42 -2.02 20.16
CA ALA A 22 3.07 -3.32 20.13
C ALA A 22 4.45 -3.29 19.46
N TYR A 23 4.92 -2.12 19.01
CA TYR A 23 6.12 -1.98 18.18
C TYR A 23 7.34 -2.69 18.78
N ASP A 24 7.66 -2.41 20.03
CA ASP A 24 8.82 -2.99 20.69
C ASP A 24 8.73 -4.52 20.82
N PHE A 25 7.54 -5.04 21.17
CA PHE A 25 7.31 -6.49 21.22
C PHE A 25 7.38 -7.14 19.84
N ILE A 26 6.89 -6.47 18.80
CA ILE A 26 7.01 -6.96 17.43
C ILE A 26 8.47 -6.99 17.02
N HIS A 27 9.21 -5.93 17.30
CA HIS A 27 10.62 -5.81 16.96
C HIS A 27 11.46 -6.86 17.68
N GLN A 28 11.45 -6.89 19.03
CA GLN A 28 12.35 -7.69 19.83
C GLN A 28 11.90 -9.14 19.97
N VAL A 29 10.61 -9.40 20.17
CA VAL A 29 10.14 -10.76 20.47
C VAL A 29 9.73 -11.54 19.23
N ILE A 30 9.17 -10.86 18.21
CA ILE A 30 8.67 -11.55 17.01
C ILE A 30 9.70 -11.52 15.90
N ALA A 31 10.18 -10.33 15.53
CA ALA A 31 11.00 -10.16 14.33
C ALA A 31 12.47 -10.54 14.56
N GLU A 32 13.04 -10.25 15.72
CA GLU A 32 14.42 -10.62 16.03
C GLU A 32 14.61 -12.15 16.00
N GLU A 33 13.67 -12.89 16.56
CA GLU A 33 13.68 -14.36 16.53
C GLU A 33 13.08 -14.96 15.23
N ASN A 34 12.66 -14.10 14.28
CA ASN A 34 12.01 -14.49 13.03
C ASN A 34 10.82 -15.46 13.25
N LEU A 35 10.00 -15.20 14.27
CA LEU A 35 8.87 -16.06 14.63
C LEU A 35 7.76 -16.00 13.59
N ASN A 36 7.11 -17.13 13.37
CA ASN A 36 6.02 -17.27 12.39
C ASN A 36 4.69 -16.70 12.91
N VAL A 37 4.62 -15.38 13.13
CA VAL A 37 3.44 -14.64 13.61
C VAL A 37 2.90 -13.75 12.50
N LYS A 38 1.57 -13.77 12.30
CA LYS A 38 0.86 -12.91 11.34
C LYS A 38 0.11 -11.82 12.10
N ILE A 39 0.44 -10.57 11.82
CA ILE A 39 -0.15 -9.38 12.46
C ILE A 39 -1.06 -8.75 11.44
N ALA A 40 -2.37 -9.06 11.51
CA ALA A 40 -3.37 -8.59 10.56
C ALA A 40 -4.18 -7.46 11.18
N CYS A 41 -3.98 -6.23 10.72
CA CYS A 41 -4.52 -5.04 11.36
C CYS A 41 -5.50 -4.26 10.49
N ALA A 42 -6.68 -4.01 11.04
CA ALA A 42 -7.73 -3.23 10.39
C ALA A 42 -7.51 -1.71 10.55
N LEU A 43 -8.17 -0.93 9.70
CA LEU A 43 -8.15 0.55 9.71
C LEU A 43 -6.74 1.14 9.46
N PRO A 44 -6.01 0.71 8.43
CA PRO A 44 -4.73 1.32 8.07
C PRO A 44 -4.93 2.70 7.42
N GLY A 45 -3.95 3.58 7.57
CA GLY A 45 -3.99 4.91 6.97
C GLY A 45 -5.22 5.73 7.40
N LEU A 46 -5.78 6.47 6.46
CA LEU A 46 -7.02 7.25 6.63
C LEU A 46 -8.23 6.42 6.18
N THR A 47 -8.60 5.40 6.95
CA THR A 47 -9.78 4.55 6.73
C THR A 47 -10.77 4.59 7.89
N THR A 48 -10.59 5.55 8.80
CA THR A 48 -11.52 5.87 9.88
C THR A 48 -11.64 7.37 10.08
N GLY A 49 -12.84 7.84 10.40
CA GLY A 49 -13.12 9.25 10.71
C GLY A 49 -12.93 9.64 12.18
N TYR A 50 -12.38 8.77 13.02
CA TYR A 50 -12.27 8.99 14.47
C TYR A 50 -11.12 9.91 14.91
N GLY A 51 -10.39 10.47 13.95
CA GLY A 51 -9.26 11.35 14.20
C GLY A 51 -7.95 10.62 14.54
N PRO A 52 -6.90 11.36 14.91
CA PRO A 52 -5.52 10.85 15.00
C PRO A 52 -5.31 9.67 15.94
N SER A 53 -6.18 9.51 16.95
CA SER A 53 -6.10 8.38 17.90
C SER A 53 -6.38 7.02 17.25
N HIS A 54 -7.04 6.99 16.08
CA HIS A 54 -7.44 5.78 15.38
C HIS A 54 -6.94 5.72 13.93
N GLN A 55 -6.30 6.77 13.44
CA GLN A 55 -5.72 6.84 12.10
C GLN A 55 -4.27 6.36 12.13
N ALA A 56 -3.97 5.31 11.39
CA ALA A 56 -2.62 4.71 11.32
C ALA A 56 -1.91 5.22 10.07
N THR A 57 -1.56 6.51 10.07
CA THR A 57 -0.98 7.19 8.91
C THR A 57 0.50 6.90 8.70
N GLU A 58 1.19 6.34 9.71
CA GLU A 58 2.63 6.03 9.71
C GLU A 58 2.97 4.55 9.90
N ASP A 59 1.98 3.66 9.85
CA ASP A 59 2.16 2.24 10.13
C ASP A 59 3.13 1.54 9.17
N LEU A 60 3.10 1.86 7.86
CA LEU A 60 4.06 1.31 6.91
C LEU A 60 5.49 1.76 7.22
N ALA A 61 5.69 3.03 7.58
CA ALA A 61 7.00 3.54 7.96
C ALA A 61 7.60 2.75 9.13
N MET A 62 6.80 2.53 10.17
CA MET A 62 7.19 1.76 11.35
C MET A 62 7.51 0.30 10.99
N MET A 63 6.60 -0.38 10.31
CA MET A 63 6.71 -1.81 10.04
C MET A 63 7.79 -2.13 8.99
N ARG A 64 7.99 -1.26 7.99
CA ARG A 64 9.07 -1.43 7.01
C ARG A 64 10.46 -1.34 7.64
N GLY A 65 10.61 -0.57 8.72
CA GLY A 65 11.87 -0.43 9.46
C GLY A 65 12.30 -1.68 10.23
N ILE A 66 11.38 -2.61 10.52
CA ILE A 66 11.68 -3.81 11.33
C ILE A 66 12.35 -4.89 10.45
N PRO A 67 13.56 -5.37 10.78
CA PRO A 67 14.19 -6.49 10.08
C PRO A 67 13.31 -7.75 10.09
N ASN A 68 13.46 -8.62 9.10
CA ASN A 68 12.73 -9.89 8.93
C ASN A 68 11.22 -9.75 8.70
N LEU A 69 10.60 -8.61 9.02
CA LEU A 69 9.16 -8.42 8.89
C LEU A 69 8.77 -8.21 7.42
N THR A 70 7.90 -9.07 6.90
CA THR A 70 7.21 -8.88 5.63
C THR A 70 6.02 -7.95 5.82
N VAL A 71 5.79 -7.01 4.89
CA VAL A 71 4.72 -6.01 4.98
C VAL A 71 3.86 -6.08 3.73
N ILE A 72 2.55 -6.28 3.90
CA ILE A 72 1.58 -6.34 2.79
C ILE A 72 0.40 -5.39 3.00
N ASP A 73 -0.09 -4.83 1.90
CA ASP A 73 -1.20 -3.87 1.84
C ASP A 73 -2.18 -4.28 0.72
N PRO A 74 -3.06 -5.27 0.98
CA PRO A 74 -4.02 -5.76 -0.01
C PRO A 74 -5.04 -4.71 -0.42
N CYS A 75 -5.48 -4.79 -1.69
CA CYS A 75 -6.40 -3.84 -2.30
C CYS A 75 -7.87 -4.10 -1.93
N ASP A 76 -8.35 -5.32 -2.10
CA ASP A 76 -9.75 -5.70 -1.92
C ASP A 76 -9.93 -7.09 -1.28
N ALA A 77 -11.16 -7.58 -1.22
CA ALA A 77 -11.45 -8.87 -0.61
C ALA A 77 -10.84 -10.05 -1.37
N LEU A 78 -10.73 -9.97 -2.71
CA LEU A 78 -10.09 -11.01 -3.53
C LEU A 78 -8.59 -11.10 -3.22
N ASP A 79 -7.93 -9.95 -3.08
CA ASP A 79 -6.52 -9.87 -2.72
C ASP A 79 -6.27 -10.46 -1.33
N ILE A 80 -7.14 -10.10 -0.35
CA ILE A 80 -7.07 -10.63 1.01
C ILE A 80 -7.30 -12.16 1.03
N GLU A 81 -8.30 -12.65 0.31
CA GLU A 81 -8.62 -14.09 0.22
C GLU A 81 -7.42 -14.90 -0.28
N GLN A 82 -6.70 -14.38 -1.28
CA GLN A 82 -5.51 -15.01 -1.83
C GLN A 82 -4.26 -14.80 -0.96
N ALA A 83 -4.13 -13.63 -0.31
CA ALA A 83 -2.98 -13.30 0.53
C ALA A 83 -2.95 -14.14 1.83
N VAL A 84 -4.10 -14.39 2.46
CA VAL A 84 -4.17 -15.12 3.74
C VAL A 84 -3.53 -16.52 3.68
N PRO A 85 -3.86 -17.41 2.74
CA PRO A 85 -3.17 -18.68 2.63
C PRO A 85 -1.70 -18.54 2.25
N ALA A 86 -1.33 -17.56 1.45
CA ALA A 86 0.05 -17.31 1.06
C ALA A 86 0.91 -16.89 2.27
N ILE A 87 0.42 -15.97 3.10
CA ILE A 87 1.15 -15.59 4.33
C ILE A 87 1.13 -16.68 5.40
N ALA A 88 0.08 -17.49 5.47
CA ALA A 88 0.05 -18.64 6.38
C ALA A 88 1.15 -19.67 6.04
N ALA A 89 1.40 -19.88 4.75
CA ALA A 89 2.46 -20.77 4.26
C ALA A 89 3.87 -20.14 4.36
N HIS A 90 3.97 -18.81 4.36
CA HIS A 90 5.24 -18.09 4.49
C HIS A 90 5.83 -18.26 5.88
N ARG A 91 7.11 -18.61 5.98
CA ARG A 91 7.84 -18.71 7.25
C ARG A 91 8.46 -17.38 7.61
N GLY A 92 8.09 -16.87 8.79
CA GLY A 92 8.52 -15.57 9.29
C GLY A 92 7.36 -14.64 9.64
N PRO A 93 7.63 -13.50 10.25
CA PRO A 93 6.62 -12.56 10.65
C PRO A 93 6.07 -11.76 9.45
N VAL A 94 4.76 -11.49 9.47
CA VAL A 94 4.09 -10.69 8.45
C VAL A 94 3.21 -9.65 9.13
N TYR A 95 3.31 -8.40 8.71
CA TYR A 95 2.32 -7.36 8.95
C TYR A 95 1.42 -7.21 7.73
N MET A 96 0.13 -7.31 7.93
CA MET A 96 -0.89 -7.21 6.87
C MET A 96 -1.90 -6.13 7.23
N ARG A 97 -2.10 -5.17 6.33
CA ARG A 97 -3.17 -4.18 6.41
C ARG A 97 -4.48 -4.79 5.96
N LEU A 98 -5.59 -4.45 6.62
CA LEU A 98 -6.93 -4.89 6.28
C LEU A 98 -7.86 -3.69 6.14
N LEU A 99 -8.48 -3.54 4.99
CA LEU A 99 -9.59 -2.62 4.81
C LEU A 99 -10.83 -3.11 5.57
N ARG A 100 -11.69 -2.19 5.98
CA ARG A 100 -12.92 -2.49 6.74
C ARG A 100 -14.16 -2.04 5.99
N GLY A 101 -15.25 -2.78 6.18
CA GLY A 101 -16.58 -2.48 5.61
C GLY A 101 -16.81 -3.16 4.27
N GLN A 102 -17.79 -2.66 3.54
CA GLN A 102 -18.05 -3.12 2.18
C GLN A 102 -17.05 -2.48 1.23
N VAL A 103 -16.05 -3.24 0.85
CA VAL A 103 -15.01 -2.82 -0.10
C VAL A 103 -15.38 -3.41 -1.46
N PRO A 104 -15.47 -2.62 -2.53
CA PRO A 104 -15.74 -3.13 -3.88
C PRO A 104 -14.69 -4.15 -4.30
N LEU A 105 -15.10 -5.20 -5.01
CA LEU A 105 -14.19 -6.06 -5.74
C LEU A 105 -13.79 -5.35 -7.03
N VAL A 106 -12.51 -5.16 -7.23
CA VAL A 106 -11.97 -4.49 -8.43
C VAL A 106 -10.92 -5.33 -9.15
N LEU A 107 -10.27 -6.24 -8.45
CA LEU A 107 -9.18 -7.04 -9.00
C LEU A 107 -9.68 -8.26 -9.80
N ASP A 108 -10.93 -8.66 -9.64
CA ASP A 108 -11.55 -9.76 -10.39
C ASP A 108 -11.62 -9.48 -11.90
N GLU A 109 -11.73 -8.20 -12.31
CA GLU A 109 -11.70 -7.77 -13.71
C GLU A 109 -10.32 -7.98 -14.38
N TYR A 110 -9.24 -8.20 -13.61
CA TYR A 110 -7.85 -8.19 -14.10
C TYR A 110 -7.17 -9.56 -14.12
N ASN A 111 -7.91 -10.66 -13.94
CA ASN A 111 -7.34 -12.01 -13.81
C ASN A 111 -6.17 -12.01 -12.79
N TYR A 112 -6.40 -11.35 -11.67
CA TYR A 112 -5.40 -11.12 -10.64
C TYR A 112 -5.10 -12.40 -9.84
N LYS A 113 -3.80 -12.58 -9.56
CA LYS A 113 -3.32 -13.60 -8.64
C LYS A 113 -2.30 -12.96 -7.71
N PHE A 114 -2.53 -13.12 -6.41
CA PHE A 114 -1.59 -12.68 -5.39
C PHE A 114 -0.38 -13.61 -5.35
N GLU A 115 0.79 -13.02 -5.43
CA GLU A 115 2.07 -13.68 -5.18
C GLU A 115 2.87 -12.81 -4.22
N LEU A 116 3.30 -13.38 -3.08
CA LEU A 116 4.07 -12.63 -2.08
C LEU A 116 5.39 -12.12 -2.69
N GLY A 117 5.65 -10.83 -2.53
CA GLY A 117 6.84 -10.17 -3.09
C GLY A 117 6.73 -9.84 -4.58
N LYS A 118 5.53 -9.95 -5.18
CA LYS A 118 5.30 -9.61 -6.59
C LYS A 118 4.32 -8.46 -6.76
N ALA A 119 4.62 -7.60 -7.73
CA ALA A 119 3.75 -6.55 -8.21
C ALA A 119 3.04 -6.99 -9.49
N LYS A 120 1.83 -6.46 -9.74
CA LYS A 120 1.03 -6.78 -10.91
C LYS A 120 0.66 -5.53 -11.69
N LEU A 121 1.08 -5.46 -12.95
CA LEU A 121 0.55 -4.47 -13.89
C LEU A 121 -0.90 -4.86 -14.22
N LEU A 122 -1.86 -4.10 -13.67
CA LEU A 122 -3.29 -4.31 -13.88
C LEU A 122 -3.75 -3.68 -15.18
N ARG A 123 -3.22 -2.51 -15.50
CA ARG A 123 -3.53 -1.75 -16.70
C ARG A 123 -2.24 -1.19 -17.31
N GLY A 124 -2.06 -1.36 -18.62
CA GLY A 124 -1.01 -0.68 -19.38
C GLY A 124 -1.37 0.78 -19.65
N GLY A 125 -0.39 1.60 -20.05
CA GLY A 125 -0.57 3.01 -20.41
C GLY A 125 0.78 3.66 -20.73
N ARG A 126 0.78 4.77 -21.48
CA ARG A 126 2.01 5.38 -21.99
C ARG A 126 2.38 6.69 -21.32
N ASP A 127 1.39 7.45 -20.83
CA ASP A 127 1.63 8.81 -20.36
C ASP A 127 1.96 8.86 -18.88
N VAL A 128 1.26 8.06 -18.07
CA VAL A 128 1.44 7.98 -16.61
C VAL A 128 1.57 6.53 -16.16
N LEU A 129 2.43 6.27 -15.19
CA LEU A 129 2.44 5.05 -14.39
C LEU A 129 2.03 5.38 -12.96
N ILE A 130 0.89 4.88 -12.50
CA ILE A 130 0.53 4.93 -11.09
C ILE A 130 0.98 3.63 -10.42
N ILE A 131 1.90 3.73 -9.47
CA ILE A 131 2.33 2.64 -8.59
C ILE A 131 1.53 2.79 -7.29
N SER A 132 0.74 1.79 -6.93
CA SER A 132 -0.19 1.91 -5.81
C SER A 132 -0.32 0.64 -4.99
N SER A 133 -0.78 0.78 -3.74
CA SER A 133 -1.12 -0.34 -2.86
C SER A 133 -2.47 -0.09 -2.16
N GLY A 134 -3.03 -1.16 -1.60
CA GLY A 134 -4.23 -1.08 -0.78
C GLY A 134 -5.37 -0.30 -1.43
N LEU A 135 -6.03 0.55 -0.64
CA LEU A 135 -7.15 1.40 -1.06
C LEU A 135 -6.85 2.23 -2.32
N LEU A 136 -5.60 2.71 -2.46
CA LEU A 136 -5.26 3.61 -3.56
C LEU A 136 -5.16 2.88 -4.90
N THR A 137 -5.03 1.57 -4.93
CA THR A 137 -5.12 0.81 -6.19
C THR A 137 -6.52 0.89 -6.80
N MET A 138 -7.60 0.74 -6.01
CA MET A 138 -8.96 0.93 -6.49
C MET A 138 -9.15 2.31 -7.11
N ARG A 139 -8.72 3.34 -6.41
CA ARG A 139 -8.85 4.74 -6.86
C ARG A 139 -7.99 5.06 -8.07
N ALA A 140 -6.80 4.48 -8.15
CA ALA A 140 -5.95 4.60 -9.33
C ALA A 140 -6.59 3.99 -10.58
N LEU A 141 -7.26 2.84 -10.45
CA LEU A 141 -7.99 2.21 -11.54
C LEU A 141 -9.20 3.03 -11.98
N GLU A 142 -9.97 3.56 -11.03
CA GLU A 142 -11.09 4.48 -11.32
C GLU A 142 -10.59 5.77 -12.01
N ALA A 143 -9.55 6.40 -11.47
CA ALA A 143 -8.94 7.59 -12.06
C ALA A 143 -8.41 7.33 -13.48
N ALA A 144 -7.79 6.17 -13.71
CA ALA A 144 -7.31 5.79 -15.04
C ALA A 144 -8.46 5.62 -16.04
N LYS A 145 -9.59 5.01 -15.63
CA LYS A 145 -10.81 4.89 -16.46
C LYS A 145 -11.39 6.28 -16.81
N GLU A 146 -11.43 7.20 -15.84
CA GLU A 146 -11.94 8.56 -16.06
C GLU A 146 -11.04 9.39 -17.01
N LEU A 147 -9.73 9.26 -16.87
CA LEU A 147 -8.76 10.01 -17.68
C LEU A 147 -8.66 9.52 -19.12
N GLU A 148 -8.95 8.24 -19.37
CA GLU A 148 -9.01 7.68 -20.73
C GLU A 148 -9.99 8.43 -21.63
N GLY A 149 -11.16 8.83 -21.09
CA GLY A 149 -12.12 9.67 -21.78
C GLY A 149 -11.59 11.07 -22.10
N GLY A 150 -10.57 11.54 -21.44
CA GLY A 150 -9.85 12.80 -21.65
C GLY A 150 -8.59 12.69 -22.51
N GLY A 151 -8.25 11.48 -23.00
CA GLY A 151 -7.11 11.22 -23.90
C GLY A 151 -5.79 10.91 -23.18
N ALA A 152 -5.76 10.78 -21.86
CA ALA A 152 -4.56 10.36 -21.12
C ALA A 152 -4.51 8.84 -20.95
N ASP A 153 -3.38 8.24 -21.28
CA ASP A 153 -3.16 6.78 -21.25
C ASP A 153 -2.38 6.39 -19.97
N VAL A 154 -3.13 5.95 -18.95
CA VAL A 154 -2.64 5.73 -17.58
C VAL A 154 -2.45 4.24 -17.30
N ALA A 155 -1.22 3.86 -16.95
CA ALA A 155 -0.88 2.53 -16.43
C ALA A 155 -1.09 2.48 -14.91
N VAL A 156 -1.51 1.31 -14.41
CA VAL A 156 -1.65 1.05 -12.96
C VAL A 156 -0.89 -0.21 -12.58
N LEU A 157 0.12 -0.06 -11.73
CA LEU A 157 0.92 -1.13 -11.14
C LEU A 157 0.50 -1.31 -9.68
N HIS A 158 -0.13 -2.43 -9.38
CA HIS A 158 -0.47 -2.81 -8.01
C HIS A 158 0.71 -3.47 -7.32
N VAL A 159 1.06 -2.97 -6.13
CA VAL A 159 2.18 -3.43 -5.30
C VAL A 159 1.63 -3.89 -3.93
N PRO A 160 1.05 -5.10 -3.84
CA PRO A 160 0.46 -5.58 -2.59
C PRO A 160 1.51 -5.92 -1.53
N THR A 161 2.75 -6.19 -1.91
CA THR A 161 3.86 -6.44 -0.99
C THR A 161 4.78 -5.22 -0.94
N ILE A 162 4.74 -4.52 0.19
CA ILE A 162 5.53 -3.31 0.44
C ILE A 162 6.96 -3.66 0.87
N LYS A 163 7.14 -4.81 1.51
CA LYS A 163 8.43 -5.35 1.90
C LYS A 163 8.40 -6.88 1.93
N PRO A 164 9.28 -7.54 1.11
CA PRO A 164 10.17 -6.95 0.13
C PRO A 164 9.42 -6.38 -1.07
N LEU A 165 9.95 -5.33 -1.70
CA LEU A 165 9.42 -4.81 -2.97
C LEU A 165 9.76 -5.74 -4.14
N ASP A 166 8.89 -5.81 -5.14
CA ASP A 166 9.23 -6.36 -6.46
C ASP A 166 10.05 -5.32 -7.26
N GLU A 167 11.32 -5.19 -6.87
CA GLU A 167 12.23 -4.22 -7.48
C GLU A 167 12.31 -4.35 -9.00
N GLN A 168 12.35 -5.60 -9.49
CA GLN A 168 12.48 -5.87 -10.93
C GLN A 168 11.28 -5.34 -11.72
N THR A 169 10.05 -5.60 -11.26
CA THR A 169 8.85 -5.15 -11.93
C THR A 169 8.72 -3.63 -11.85
N ILE A 170 8.96 -3.04 -10.68
CA ILE A 170 8.90 -1.57 -10.50
C ILE A 170 9.91 -0.87 -11.42
N LEU A 171 11.16 -1.33 -11.45
CA LEU A 171 12.20 -0.74 -12.30
C LEU A 171 11.84 -0.86 -13.79
N ARG A 172 11.37 -2.04 -14.23
CA ARG A 172 10.94 -2.24 -15.63
C ARG A 172 9.85 -1.27 -16.03
N GLU A 173 8.80 -1.14 -15.21
CA GLU A 173 7.67 -0.27 -15.53
C GLU A 173 8.03 1.21 -15.43
N ALA A 174 8.85 1.61 -14.47
CA ALA A 174 9.29 2.99 -14.30
C ALA A 174 10.34 3.44 -15.32
N SER A 175 10.98 2.52 -16.04
CA SER A 175 12.00 2.85 -17.04
C SER A 175 11.45 3.21 -18.42
N VAL A 176 10.13 3.17 -18.62
CA VAL A 176 9.51 3.56 -19.91
C VAL A 176 9.72 5.05 -20.14
N PRO A 177 10.42 5.45 -21.23
CA PRO A 177 10.77 6.85 -21.45
C PRO A 177 9.55 7.77 -21.62
N GLY A 178 9.63 8.97 -21.05
CA GLY A 178 8.61 10.00 -21.18
C GLY A 178 7.36 9.79 -20.32
N ARG A 179 7.32 8.71 -19.51
CA ARG A 179 6.19 8.41 -18.63
C ARG A 179 6.35 9.13 -17.29
N LEU A 180 5.33 9.87 -16.86
CA LEU A 180 5.24 10.37 -15.49
C LEU A 180 5.04 9.20 -14.52
N VAL A 181 5.89 9.07 -13.52
CA VAL A 181 5.76 8.06 -12.45
C VAL A 181 5.10 8.69 -11.22
N VAL A 182 3.96 8.16 -10.83
CA VAL A 182 3.20 8.62 -9.66
C VAL A 182 3.10 7.46 -8.67
N VAL A 183 3.46 7.67 -7.41
CA VAL A 183 3.16 6.70 -6.35
C VAL A 183 1.94 7.18 -5.58
N ALA A 184 0.92 6.32 -5.45
CA ALA A 184 -0.30 6.63 -4.73
C ALA A 184 -0.48 5.66 -3.54
N GLU A 185 -0.55 6.20 -2.33
CA GLU A 185 -0.64 5.42 -1.10
C GLU A 185 -1.53 6.07 -0.04
N ASN A 186 -2.23 5.25 0.75
CA ASN A 186 -2.97 5.70 1.93
C ASN A 186 -2.06 5.65 3.16
N HIS A 187 -1.04 6.50 3.15
CA HIS A 187 -0.03 6.61 4.18
C HIS A 187 0.57 8.03 4.13
N ALA A 188 1.20 8.48 5.20
CA ALA A 188 1.96 9.71 5.17
C ALA A 188 3.04 9.66 4.09
N ALA A 189 3.38 10.82 3.51
CA ALA A 189 4.41 10.90 2.47
C ALA A 189 5.77 10.37 2.94
N ILE A 190 6.03 10.46 4.25
CA ILE A 190 7.28 10.03 4.89
C ILE A 190 7.23 8.53 5.23
N GLY A 191 8.22 7.78 4.80
CA GLY A 191 8.46 6.39 5.18
C GLY A 191 7.59 5.34 4.46
N GLY A 192 6.66 5.76 3.58
CA GLY A 192 5.73 4.88 2.87
C GLY A 192 6.30 4.23 1.60
N LEU A 193 5.38 3.82 0.72
CA LEU A 193 5.69 3.22 -0.59
C LEU A 193 6.42 4.21 -1.50
N GLY A 194 6.02 5.50 -1.47
CA GLY A 194 6.61 6.53 -2.33
C GLY A 194 8.11 6.71 -2.10
N GLU A 195 8.53 6.84 -0.85
CA GLU A 195 9.97 6.92 -0.53
C GLU A 195 10.71 5.63 -0.84
N ALA A 196 10.08 4.46 -0.65
CA ALA A 196 10.69 3.19 -1.01
C ALA A 196 10.95 3.09 -2.52
N VAL A 197 9.97 3.49 -3.34
CA VAL A 197 10.09 3.51 -4.80
C VAL A 197 11.11 4.57 -5.24
N ALA A 198 11.04 5.80 -4.71
CA ALA A 198 11.99 6.85 -5.04
C ALA A 198 13.45 6.43 -4.75
N SER A 199 13.68 5.85 -3.57
CA SER A 199 15.00 5.30 -3.19
C SER A 199 15.45 4.18 -4.13
N LEU A 200 14.53 3.27 -4.52
CA LEU A 200 14.80 2.20 -5.47
C LEU A 200 15.24 2.76 -6.84
N LEU A 201 14.48 3.72 -7.36
CA LEU A 201 14.77 4.34 -8.66
C LEU A 201 16.14 5.02 -8.65
N LEU A 202 16.42 5.84 -7.65
CA LEU A 202 17.70 6.56 -7.56
C LEU A 202 18.90 5.64 -7.41
N ARG A 203 18.81 4.59 -6.59
CA ARG A 203 19.88 3.58 -6.44
C ARG A 203 20.20 2.87 -7.76
N ASN A 204 19.19 2.77 -8.66
CA ASN A 204 19.36 2.17 -9.98
C ASN A 204 19.56 3.20 -11.10
N ARG A 205 19.88 4.46 -10.74
CA ARG A 205 20.16 5.56 -11.69
C ARG A 205 19.00 5.85 -12.65
N LEU A 206 17.77 5.59 -12.21
CA LEU A 206 16.55 6.00 -12.89
C LEU A 206 16.05 7.29 -12.25
N ALA A 207 15.78 8.31 -13.06
CA ALA A 207 15.28 9.60 -12.62
C ALA A 207 14.12 10.05 -13.55
N PRO A 208 12.99 9.32 -13.58
CA PRO A 208 11.81 9.77 -14.29
C PRO A 208 11.22 11.02 -13.63
N GLU A 209 10.33 11.74 -14.32
CA GLU A 209 9.47 12.68 -13.63
C GLU A 209 8.66 11.91 -12.59
N PHE A 210 8.76 12.33 -11.32
CA PHE A 210 8.20 11.60 -10.18
C PHE A 210 7.30 12.49 -9.35
N ARG A 211 6.11 11.98 -8.98
CA ARG A 211 5.16 12.62 -8.07
C ARG A 211 4.64 11.61 -7.06
N GLN A 212 4.12 12.10 -5.96
CA GLN A 212 3.54 11.29 -4.90
C GLN A 212 2.16 11.82 -4.53
N ILE A 213 1.20 10.91 -4.41
CA ILE A 213 -0.12 11.13 -3.82
C ILE A 213 -0.14 10.36 -2.51
N ALA A 214 -0.10 11.10 -1.40
CA ALA A 214 0.01 10.56 -0.05
C ALA A 214 -0.63 11.53 0.94
N LEU A 215 -0.81 11.08 2.18
CA LEU A 215 -1.27 11.92 3.26
C LEU A 215 -0.17 12.92 3.68
N PRO A 216 -0.54 14.15 4.07
CA PRO A 216 0.44 15.14 4.53
C PRO A 216 1.08 14.73 5.87
N ASP A 217 2.22 15.35 6.18
CA ASP A 217 2.91 15.19 7.48
C ASP A 217 2.25 16.06 8.55
N GLU A 218 1.04 15.68 8.94
CA GLU A 218 0.25 16.35 9.99
C GLU A 218 -0.72 15.38 10.67
N PHE A 219 -1.23 15.74 11.84
CA PHE A 219 -2.35 15.02 12.46
C PHE A 219 -3.63 15.37 11.71
N LEU A 220 -4.28 14.34 11.13
CA LEU A 220 -5.45 14.55 10.30
C LEU A 220 -6.72 14.79 11.14
N ASP A 221 -7.68 15.50 10.58
CA ASP A 221 -8.97 15.77 11.24
C ASP A 221 -9.80 14.52 11.47
N ALA A 222 -10.77 14.63 12.36
CA ALA A 222 -11.89 13.72 12.47
C ALA A 222 -13.03 14.17 11.53
N GLY A 223 -13.79 13.23 10.95
CA GLY A 223 -14.91 13.56 10.07
C GLY A 223 -15.37 12.41 9.19
N ALA A 224 -16.27 12.71 8.25
CA ALA A 224 -16.71 11.76 7.25
C ALA A 224 -15.59 11.42 6.27
N LEU A 225 -15.34 10.13 6.03
CA LEU A 225 -14.24 9.66 5.18
C LEU A 225 -14.23 10.27 3.76
N PRO A 226 -15.36 10.38 3.05
CA PRO A 226 -15.34 11.00 1.72
C PRO A 226 -14.79 12.44 1.74
N THR A 227 -15.24 13.25 2.71
CA THR A 227 -14.76 14.63 2.88
C THR A 227 -13.28 14.69 3.24
N LEU A 228 -12.82 13.80 4.13
CA LEU A 228 -11.41 13.73 4.50
C LEU A 228 -10.53 13.27 3.32
N HIS A 229 -11.00 12.30 2.56
CA HIS A 229 -10.27 11.81 1.38
C HIS A 229 -10.13 12.89 0.30
N ASP A 230 -11.18 13.69 0.06
CA ASP A 230 -11.10 14.85 -0.85
C ASP A 230 -10.13 15.89 -0.32
N ARG A 231 -10.27 16.25 0.96
CA ARG A 231 -9.44 17.26 1.63
C ARG A 231 -7.95 16.91 1.60
N TYR A 232 -7.62 15.65 1.84
CA TYR A 232 -6.22 15.18 1.89
C TYR A 232 -5.72 14.61 0.56
N GLY A 233 -6.45 14.83 -0.54
CA GLY A 233 -5.97 14.58 -1.89
C GLY A 233 -5.88 13.10 -2.31
N ILE A 234 -6.54 12.19 -1.56
CA ILE A 234 -6.50 10.75 -1.83
C ILE A 234 -7.83 10.18 -2.36
N SER A 235 -8.82 11.00 -2.67
CA SER A 235 -10.03 10.55 -3.38
C SER A 235 -9.76 10.36 -4.88
N THR A 236 -10.62 9.63 -5.58
CA THR A 236 -10.51 9.43 -7.03
C THR A 236 -10.53 10.78 -7.77
N SER A 237 -11.45 11.70 -7.40
CA SER A 237 -11.55 13.04 -7.99
C SER A 237 -10.28 13.87 -7.77
N ALA A 238 -9.69 13.80 -6.56
CA ALA A 238 -8.44 14.50 -6.26
C ALA A 238 -7.25 13.93 -7.05
N ILE A 239 -7.18 12.60 -7.21
CA ILE A 239 -6.18 11.94 -8.04
C ILE A 239 -6.29 12.40 -9.49
N VAL A 240 -7.52 12.40 -10.05
CA VAL A 240 -7.77 12.87 -11.42
C VAL A 240 -7.36 14.34 -11.60
N ALA A 241 -7.73 15.21 -10.64
CA ALA A 241 -7.35 16.61 -10.68
C ALA A 241 -5.82 16.81 -10.64
N SER A 242 -5.14 16.08 -9.78
CA SER A 242 -3.67 16.12 -9.69
C SER A 242 -3.02 15.66 -11.00
N LEU A 243 -3.45 14.53 -11.55
CA LEU A 243 -2.90 14.02 -12.81
C LEU A 243 -3.13 14.98 -13.97
N LYS A 244 -4.33 15.59 -14.09
CA LYS A 244 -4.61 16.61 -15.11
C LYS A 244 -3.73 17.86 -14.98
N SER A 245 -3.31 18.20 -13.77
CA SER A 245 -2.44 19.35 -13.55
C SER A 245 -0.96 19.08 -13.85
N TRP A 246 -0.56 17.81 -13.90
CA TRP A 246 0.82 17.38 -14.15
C TRP A 246 1.07 16.97 -15.60
N LEU A 247 0.00 16.65 -16.37
CA LEU A 247 0.03 16.36 -17.80
C LEU A 247 -0.10 17.64 -18.66
#